data_46646d50132b1cfbda458aad10eb94a9
#
_entry.id   46646d50132b1cfbda458aad10eb94a9
#
_cell.length_a   1.000
_cell.length_b   1.000
_cell.length_c   1.000
_cell.angle_alpha   90.00
_cell.angle_beta   90.00
_cell.angle_gamma   90.00
#
_symmetry.space_group_name_H-M   'P 1'
#
loop_
_entity.id
_entity.type
_entity.pdbx_description
1 polymer ?
#
loop_
_entity_poly.entity_id
_entity_poly.type
_entity_poly.pdbx_seq_one_letter_code
_entity_poly.pdbx_strand_id
1 'polypeptide(L)'
;MKLHRWTTMAAAVAFVGVTTLTGAAAASAQEAAATGYVALGDSYSSGLGADDYDSDSGDCKRSANAYPQQWAAANSPSSFDFTACSGARTGDVLSDQLGPLSASTGLVSISIGGNDAGFADTMQACVLQGESVCLTKIEEAKGYITGTLPGQLDSVYNAISERAASAKVVVLGYPRIYKLEGECSVGLSEASRAAINSASDALNETIAKRAADHGFTFGDVRDTFAGHEICSGDSWLHSVTVPVGESYHPTTTGQSNGYLPVMESAA
;
A
#
# COMPACT_ATOMS: atom_id res chain seq x y z
N MET A 1 -35.31 91.64 49.84
CA MET A 1 -35.06 90.24 50.15
C MET A 1 -35.83 89.35 49.15
N LYS A 2 -35.12 88.83 48.12
CA LYS A 2 -35.75 88.03 47.06
C LYS A 2 -35.18 86.60 47.14
N LEU A 3 -35.97 85.60 47.41
CA LEU A 3 -35.60 84.19 47.36
C LEU A 3 -35.64 83.73 45.93
N HIS A 4 -34.53 83.15 45.48
CA HIS A 4 -34.45 82.42 44.20
C HIS A 4 -34.61 80.91 44.47
N ARG A 5 -35.64 80.36 43.91
CA ARG A 5 -35.86 78.90 43.88
C ARG A 5 -35.09 78.30 42.72
N TRP A 6 -34.27 77.33 43.00
CA TRP A 6 -33.58 76.53 41.98
C TRP A 6 -34.32 75.24 41.80
N THR A 7 -34.82 75.01 40.60
CA THR A 7 -35.44 73.77 40.16
C THR A 7 -34.37 72.84 39.61
N THR A 8 -34.16 71.70 40.24
CA THR A 8 -33.31 70.61 39.75
C THR A 8 -34.08 69.74 38.77
N MET A 9 -33.60 69.72 37.49
CA MET A 9 -34.04 68.73 36.51
C MET A 9 -33.24 67.43 36.69
N ALA A 10 -33.98 66.35 36.98
CA ALA A 10 -33.40 64.99 36.94
C ALA A 10 -33.44 64.43 35.50
N ALA A 11 -32.27 64.17 34.94
CA ALA A 11 -32.13 63.49 33.66
C ALA A 11 -32.13 62.00 33.89
N ALA A 12 -33.17 61.33 33.39
CA ALA A 12 -33.22 59.84 33.35
C ALA A 12 -32.37 59.33 32.16
N VAL A 13 -31.31 58.62 32.47
CA VAL A 13 -30.46 57.92 31.46
C VAL A 13 -31.06 56.52 31.29
N ALA A 14 -31.65 56.28 30.12
CA ALA A 14 -32.11 54.95 29.73
C ALA A 14 -30.93 54.14 29.22
N PHE A 15 -30.50 53.11 29.94
CA PHE A 15 -29.56 52.09 29.44
C PHE A 15 -30.26 51.13 28.49
N VAL A 16 -30.00 51.25 27.21
CA VAL A 16 -30.38 50.24 26.22
C VAL A 16 -29.32 49.13 26.28
N GLY A 17 -29.68 48.03 26.91
CA GLY A 17 -28.83 46.80 26.90
C GLY A 17 -28.87 46.14 25.54
N VAL A 18 -27.79 46.23 24.79
CA VAL A 18 -27.58 45.42 23.58
C VAL A 18 -27.11 44.03 24.01
N THR A 19 -28.02 43.06 24.03
CA THR A 19 -27.69 41.63 24.16
C THR A 19 -27.15 41.13 22.81
N THR A 20 -25.85 41.03 22.66
CA THR A 20 -25.22 40.29 21.54
C THR A 20 -25.40 38.79 21.77
N LEU A 21 -26.37 38.18 21.07
CA LEU A 21 -26.39 36.73 20.91
C LEU A 21 -25.20 36.32 20.05
N THR A 22 -24.14 35.88 20.70
CA THR A 22 -23.10 35.12 20.03
C THR A 22 -23.63 33.73 19.72
N GLY A 23 -24.22 33.56 18.53
CA GLY A 23 -24.52 32.26 17.98
C GLY A 23 -23.22 31.51 17.75
N ALA A 24 -22.88 30.55 18.62
CA ALA A 24 -21.86 29.57 18.34
C ALA A 24 -22.38 28.74 17.15
N ALA A 25 -21.88 29.02 15.96
CA ALA A 25 -22.03 28.11 14.82
C ALA A 25 -21.34 26.83 15.23
N ALA A 26 -22.08 25.78 15.55
CA ALA A 26 -21.59 24.44 15.63
C ALA A 26 -21.10 24.10 14.20
N ALA A 27 -19.78 24.11 13.99
CA ALA A 27 -19.19 23.50 12.83
C ALA A 27 -19.51 22.00 12.96
N SER A 28 -20.55 21.54 12.26
CA SER A 28 -20.76 20.14 12.01
C SER A 28 -19.52 19.67 11.23
N ALA A 29 -18.66 18.89 11.89
CA ALA A 29 -17.68 18.10 11.16
C ALA A 29 -18.49 17.24 10.18
N GLN A 30 -18.45 17.60 8.91
CA GLN A 30 -19.03 16.79 7.85
C GLN A 30 -18.17 15.53 7.84
N GLU A 31 -18.70 14.42 8.36
CA GLU A 31 -18.08 13.12 8.15
C GLU A 31 -17.82 13.01 6.65
N ALA A 32 -16.55 12.89 6.26
CA ALA A 32 -16.21 12.64 4.88
C ALA A 32 -16.97 11.38 4.47
N ALA A 33 -17.84 11.48 3.45
CA ALA A 33 -18.60 10.34 2.97
C ALA A 33 -17.62 9.20 2.69
N ALA A 34 -17.88 8.02 3.24
CA ALA A 34 -17.07 6.85 3.00
C ALA A 34 -16.93 6.66 1.48
N THR A 35 -15.71 6.59 0.99
CA THR A 35 -15.41 6.45 -0.44
C THR A 35 -15.23 4.99 -0.81
N GLY A 36 -15.43 4.63 -2.09
CA GLY A 36 -15.17 3.29 -2.58
C GLY A 36 -13.67 2.98 -2.56
N TYR A 37 -13.32 1.75 -2.21
CA TYR A 37 -11.96 1.24 -2.22
C TYR A 37 -11.80 0.11 -3.25
N VAL A 38 -10.77 0.17 -4.09
CA VAL A 38 -10.40 -0.88 -5.05
C VAL A 38 -8.96 -1.32 -4.77
N ALA A 39 -8.78 -2.61 -4.49
CA ALA A 39 -7.47 -3.22 -4.27
C ALA A 39 -7.04 -4.02 -5.51
N LEU A 40 -6.01 -3.53 -6.16
CA LEU A 40 -5.38 -4.09 -7.36
C LEU A 40 -4.06 -4.77 -6.97
N GLY A 41 -3.47 -5.46 -7.93
CA GLY A 41 -2.07 -5.87 -7.83
C GLY A 41 -1.83 -7.36 -8.02
N ASP A 42 -0.70 -7.79 -7.52
CA ASP A 42 -0.17 -9.14 -7.63
C ASP A 42 -0.40 -9.99 -6.37
N SER A 43 0.43 -11.01 -6.16
CA SER A 43 0.34 -11.94 -5.03
C SER A 43 0.55 -11.28 -3.66
N TYR A 44 1.31 -10.21 -3.58
CA TYR A 44 1.53 -9.49 -2.32
C TYR A 44 0.29 -8.70 -1.90
N SER A 45 -0.45 -8.15 -2.86
CA SER A 45 -1.76 -7.54 -2.62
C SER A 45 -2.86 -8.58 -2.43
N SER A 46 -2.86 -9.69 -3.19
CA SER A 46 -3.89 -10.75 -3.03
C SER A 46 -3.76 -11.49 -1.70
N GLY A 47 -2.59 -11.47 -1.06
CA GLY A 47 -2.32 -12.13 0.20
C GLY A 47 -1.94 -13.61 0.06
N LEU A 48 -1.33 -14.00 -1.07
CA LEU A 48 -0.74 -15.32 -1.20
C LEU A 48 0.27 -15.57 -0.06
N GLY A 49 0.20 -16.69 0.60
CA GLY A 49 0.98 -17.04 1.79
C GLY A 49 0.31 -16.68 3.12
N ALA A 50 -0.84 -15.99 3.11
CA ALA A 50 -1.52 -15.57 4.34
C ALA A 50 -2.70 -16.46 4.74
N ASP A 51 -2.84 -17.64 4.14
CA ASP A 51 -3.93 -18.57 4.39
C ASP A 51 -5.34 -17.97 4.12
N ASP A 52 -6.38 -18.69 4.50
CA ASP A 52 -7.80 -18.28 4.44
C ASP A 52 -8.20 -17.65 3.10
N TYR A 53 -7.94 -18.41 2.01
CA TYR A 53 -8.25 -17.96 0.65
C TYR A 53 -9.72 -18.06 0.34
N ASP A 54 -10.28 -17.01 -0.24
CA ASP A 54 -11.60 -17.03 -0.85
C ASP A 54 -11.64 -18.07 -2.00
N SER A 55 -12.50 -19.07 -1.87
CA SER A 55 -12.66 -20.15 -2.85
C SER A 55 -13.06 -19.62 -4.24
N ASP A 56 -13.82 -18.55 -4.31
CA ASP A 56 -14.29 -17.94 -5.55
C ASP A 56 -13.19 -17.15 -6.27
N SER A 57 -12.09 -16.87 -5.57
CA SER A 57 -10.93 -16.22 -6.15
C SER A 57 -10.05 -17.15 -7.01
N GLY A 58 -10.25 -18.46 -6.92
CA GLY A 58 -9.51 -19.45 -7.72
C GLY A 58 -8.00 -19.30 -7.61
N ASP A 59 -7.34 -19.15 -8.76
CA ASP A 59 -5.88 -19.01 -8.84
C ASP A 59 -5.39 -17.63 -8.39
N CYS A 60 -6.27 -16.63 -8.25
CA CYS A 60 -5.87 -15.31 -7.73
C CYS A 60 -5.48 -15.35 -6.25
N LYS A 61 -5.93 -16.37 -5.48
CA LYS A 61 -5.53 -16.58 -4.08
C LYS A 61 -5.74 -15.34 -3.20
N ARG A 62 -6.91 -14.70 -3.33
CA ARG A 62 -7.28 -13.60 -2.45
C ARG A 62 -7.56 -14.10 -1.05
N SER A 63 -6.79 -13.62 -0.07
CA SER A 63 -6.88 -14.04 1.33
C SER A 63 -7.72 -13.07 2.15
N ALA A 64 -8.53 -13.60 3.07
CA ALA A 64 -9.19 -12.78 4.09
C ALA A 64 -8.18 -12.09 5.04
N ASN A 65 -6.96 -12.62 5.12
CA ASN A 65 -5.86 -12.06 5.89
C ASN A 65 -4.98 -11.08 5.10
N ALA A 66 -5.29 -10.81 3.82
CA ALA A 66 -4.56 -9.82 3.04
C ALA A 66 -4.76 -8.40 3.58
N TYR A 67 -3.73 -7.55 3.51
CA TYR A 67 -3.81 -6.16 4.01
C TYR A 67 -5.00 -5.35 3.45
N PRO A 68 -5.40 -5.52 2.17
CA PRO A 68 -6.56 -4.79 1.65
C PRO A 68 -7.85 -5.19 2.35
N GLN A 69 -8.04 -6.48 2.61
CA GLN A 69 -9.21 -7.01 3.31
C GLN A 69 -9.25 -6.53 4.76
N GLN A 70 -8.10 -6.56 5.45
CA GLN A 70 -7.99 -6.07 6.83
C GLN A 70 -8.27 -4.57 6.90
N TRP A 71 -7.71 -3.78 5.98
CA TRP A 71 -7.96 -2.34 5.91
C TRP A 71 -9.44 -2.03 5.66
N ALA A 72 -10.08 -2.72 4.71
CA ALA A 72 -11.50 -2.55 4.41
C ALA A 72 -12.39 -2.89 5.61
N ALA A 73 -12.08 -3.98 6.33
CA ALA A 73 -12.81 -4.38 7.54
C ALA A 73 -12.72 -3.32 8.66
N ALA A 74 -11.53 -2.69 8.83
CA ALA A 74 -11.30 -1.67 9.86
C ALA A 74 -11.94 -0.31 9.51
N ASN A 75 -11.96 0.07 8.23
CA ASN A 75 -12.33 1.42 7.78
C ASN A 75 -13.74 1.52 7.16
N SER A 76 -14.40 0.39 6.88
CA SER A 76 -15.77 0.33 6.36
C SER A 76 -16.01 1.27 5.15
N PRO A 77 -15.24 1.15 4.04
CA PRO A 77 -15.48 1.94 2.84
C PRO A 77 -16.89 1.73 2.30
N SER A 78 -17.42 2.67 1.51
CA SER A 78 -18.78 2.56 0.93
C SER A 78 -18.94 1.39 -0.03
N SER A 79 -17.85 0.96 -0.67
CA SER A 79 -17.72 -0.28 -1.44
C SER A 79 -16.29 -0.78 -1.35
N PHE A 80 -16.09 -2.08 -1.50
CA PHE A 80 -14.78 -2.68 -1.57
C PHE A 80 -14.72 -3.71 -2.69
N ASP A 81 -13.85 -3.47 -3.66
CA ASP A 81 -13.59 -4.36 -4.78
C ASP A 81 -12.15 -4.87 -4.70
N PHE A 82 -12.00 -6.19 -4.59
CA PHE A 82 -10.72 -6.84 -4.41
C PHE A 82 -10.37 -7.64 -5.67
N THR A 83 -9.62 -7.03 -6.60
CA THR A 83 -9.29 -7.62 -7.90
C THR A 83 -7.82 -8.04 -8.04
N ALA A 84 -6.98 -7.83 -7.02
CA ALA A 84 -5.61 -8.32 -7.01
C ALA A 84 -5.55 -9.84 -7.30
N CYS A 85 -4.54 -10.28 -8.04
CA CYS A 85 -4.44 -11.65 -8.48
C CYS A 85 -2.99 -12.16 -8.41
N SER A 86 -2.80 -13.31 -7.79
CA SER A 86 -1.49 -13.98 -7.71
C SER A 86 -0.89 -14.17 -9.10
N GLY A 87 0.40 -13.84 -9.25
CA GLY A 87 1.12 -13.93 -10.52
C GLY A 87 0.88 -12.79 -11.49
N ALA A 88 -0.01 -11.83 -11.18
CA ALA A 88 -0.33 -10.74 -12.08
C ALA A 88 0.90 -9.88 -12.43
N ARG A 89 0.97 -9.51 -13.69
CA ARG A 89 1.90 -8.56 -14.28
C ARG A 89 1.16 -7.25 -14.60
N THR A 90 1.88 -6.23 -14.97
CA THR A 90 1.30 -4.94 -15.38
C THR A 90 0.26 -5.08 -16.49
N GLY A 91 0.48 -5.98 -17.46
CA GLY A 91 -0.49 -6.30 -18.53
C GLY A 91 -1.79 -6.89 -18.01
N ASP A 92 -1.71 -7.78 -17.00
CA ASP A 92 -2.90 -8.42 -16.40
C ASP A 92 -3.72 -7.42 -15.58
N VAL A 93 -3.05 -6.47 -14.90
CA VAL A 93 -3.77 -5.36 -14.24
C VAL A 93 -4.58 -4.57 -15.25
N LEU A 94 -3.98 -4.21 -16.39
CA LEU A 94 -4.63 -3.44 -17.45
C LEU A 94 -5.83 -4.17 -18.06
N SER A 95 -5.74 -5.50 -18.26
CA SER A 95 -6.80 -6.30 -18.90
C SER A 95 -7.92 -6.70 -17.96
N ASP A 96 -7.60 -7.06 -16.71
CA ASP A 96 -8.51 -7.85 -15.88
C ASP A 96 -8.89 -7.18 -14.55
N GLN A 97 -8.13 -6.18 -14.05
CA GLN A 97 -8.34 -5.68 -12.70
C GLN A 97 -9.02 -4.32 -12.61
N LEU A 98 -8.98 -3.52 -13.68
CA LEU A 98 -9.43 -2.11 -13.64
C LEU A 98 -10.96 -1.94 -13.77
N GLY A 99 -11.73 -3.02 -13.93
CA GLY A 99 -13.17 -2.97 -14.13
C GLY A 99 -13.95 -2.18 -13.08
N PRO A 100 -13.69 -2.36 -11.78
CA PRO A 100 -14.40 -1.64 -10.70
C PRO A 100 -14.06 -0.16 -10.56
N LEU A 101 -12.94 0.31 -11.14
CA LEU A 101 -12.53 1.71 -11.03
C LEU A 101 -13.56 2.65 -11.68
N SER A 102 -13.91 3.70 -10.98
CA SER A 102 -14.88 4.70 -11.44
C SER A 102 -14.62 6.07 -10.78
N ALA A 103 -15.37 7.08 -11.19
CA ALA A 103 -15.31 8.41 -10.57
C ALA A 103 -15.71 8.42 -9.08
N SER A 104 -16.37 7.38 -8.57
CA SER A 104 -16.73 7.22 -7.16
C SER A 104 -15.66 6.47 -6.34
N THR A 105 -14.61 5.93 -6.99
CA THR A 105 -13.48 5.33 -6.30
C THR A 105 -12.68 6.41 -5.60
N GLY A 106 -12.57 6.35 -4.28
CA GLY A 106 -11.81 7.32 -3.50
C GLY A 106 -10.45 6.82 -3.03
N LEU A 107 -10.26 5.50 -3.02
CA LEU A 107 -9.00 4.86 -2.64
C LEU A 107 -8.66 3.71 -3.58
N VAL A 108 -7.39 3.64 -3.97
CA VAL A 108 -6.82 2.51 -4.72
C VAL A 108 -5.54 2.07 -4.03
N SER A 109 -5.33 0.78 -3.84
CA SER A 109 -4.04 0.23 -3.46
C SER A 109 -3.54 -0.76 -4.52
N ILE A 110 -2.22 -0.85 -4.70
CA ILE A 110 -1.61 -1.75 -5.67
C ILE A 110 -0.17 -2.11 -5.28
N SER A 111 0.20 -3.40 -5.39
CA SER A 111 1.58 -3.86 -5.54
C SER A 111 1.72 -4.51 -6.91
N ILE A 112 2.72 -4.12 -7.70
CA ILE A 112 2.89 -4.64 -9.07
C ILE A 112 4.32 -4.42 -9.59
N GLY A 113 4.78 -5.30 -10.46
CA GLY A 113 6.05 -5.21 -11.16
C GLY A 113 7.05 -6.32 -10.84
N GLY A 114 6.89 -7.01 -9.70
CA GLY A 114 7.76 -8.13 -9.33
C GLY A 114 7.71 -9.29 -10.33
N ASN A 115 6.53 -9.66 -10.79
CA ASN A 115 6.34 -10.71 -11.80
C ASN A 115 6.79 -10.29 -13.20
N ASP A 116 6.67 -9.01 -13.55
CA ASP A 116 7.21 -8.46 -14.80
C ASP A 116 8.73 -8.62 -14.85
N ALA A 117 9.40 -8.36 -13.72
CA ALA A 117 10.85 -8.53 -13.56
C ALA A 117 11.31 -10.00 -13.45
N GLY A 118 10.38 -10.98 -13.51
CA GLY A 118 10.71 -12.41 -13.48
C GLY A 118 11.12 -12.93 -12.10
N PHE A 119 10.49 -12.43 -11.02
CA PHE A 119 10.84 -12.81 -9.64
C PHE A 119 10.86 -14.32 -9.42
N ALA A 120 9.78 -15.04 -9.81
CA ALA A 120 9.65 -16.48 -9.58
C ALA A 120 10.76 -17.28 -10.30
N ASP A 121 11.01 -16.98 -11.58
CA ASP A 121 12.05 -17.65 -12.38
C ASP A 121 13.45 -17.36 -11.81
N THR A 122 13.70 -16.14 -11.35
CA THR A 122 14.94 -15.73 -10.72
C THR A 122 15.17 -16.50 -9.42
N MET A 123 14.17 -16.58 -8.55
CA MET A 123 14.26 -17.33 -7.29
C MET A 123 14.46 -18.82 -7.53
N GLN A 124 13.75 -19.41 -8.50
CA GLN A 124 13.96 -20.80 -8.89
C GLN A 124 15.39 -21.05 -9.37
N ALA A 125 15.93 -20.17 -10.21
CA ALA A 125 17.31 -20.28 -10.68
C ALA A 125 18.32 -20.16 -9.53
N CYS A 126 18.11 -19.23 -8.61
CA CYS A 126 18.95 -19.07 -7.41
C CYS A 126 18.98 -20.35 -6.55
N VAL A 127 17.81 -20.96 -6.32
CA VAL A 127 17.69 -22.15 -5.47
C VAL A 127 18.27 -23.41 -6.14
N LEU A 128 18.06 -23.58 -7.45
CA LEU A 128 18.32 -24.84 -8.13
C LEU A 128 19.63 -24.87 -8.94
N GLN A 129 20.16 -23.70 -9.36
CA GLN A 129 21.26 -23.64 -10.34
C GLN A 129 22.54 -23.05 -9.77
N GLY A 130 22.54 -22.65 -8.49
CA GLY A 130 23.73 -22.18 -7.78
C GLY A 130 24.03 -20.69 -7.96
N GLU A 131 25.02 -20.22 -7.20
CA GLU A 131 25.33 -18.79 -7.02
C GLU A 131 25.58 -18.05 -8.33
N SER A 132 26.45 -18.59 -9.20
CA SER A 132 26.81 -17.89 -10.43
C SER A 132 25.62 -17.61 -11.34
N VAL A 133 24.71 -18.60 -11.47
CA VAL A 133 23.49 -18.42 -12.26
C VAL A 133 22.53 -17.46 -11.57
N CYS A 134 22.40 -17.56 -10.24
CA CYS A 134 21.61 -16.64 -9.43
C CYS A 134 22.03 -15.17 -9.67
N LEU A 135 23.33 -14.86 -9.52
CA LEU A 135 23.84 -13.52 -9.72
C LEU A 135 23.58 -12.99 -11.13
N THR A 136 23.77 -13.85 -12.15
CA THR A 136 23.45 -13.48 -13.54
C THR A 136 21.96 -13.14 -13.72
N LYS A 137 21.06 -13.97 -13.18
CA LYS A 137 19.61 -13.75 -13.26
C LYS A 137 19.17 -12.49 -12.52
N ILE A 138 19.79 -12.18 -11.39
CA ILE A 138 19.55 -10.94 -10.66
C ILE A 138 19.93 -9.71 -11.48
N GLU A 139 21.08 -9.73 -12.16
CA GLU A 139 21.50 -8.59 -13.01
C GLU A 139 20.57 -8.43 -14.24
N GLU A 140 20.11 -9.54 -14.85
CA GLU A 140 19.09 -9.50 -15.90
C GLU A 140 17.78 -8.86 -15.40
N ALA A 141 17.30 -9.27 -14.22
CA ALA A 141 16.11 -8.70 -13.60
C ALA A 141 16.27 -7.19 -13.29
N LYS A 142 17.43 -6.78 -12.75
CA LYS A 142 17.73 -5.35 -12.50
C LYS A 142 17.76 -4.53 -13.80
N GLY A 143 18.31 -5.10 -14.87
CA GLY A 143 18.28 -4.47 -16.19
C GLY A 143 16.84 -4.26 -16.71
N TYR A 144 15.96 -5.23 -16.49
CA TYR A 144 14.53 -5.11 -16.80
C TYR A 144 13.84 -4.07 -15.93
N ILE A 145 14.07 -4.10 -14.62
CA ILE A 145 13.50 -3.17 -13.63
C ILE A 145 13.80 -1.71 -14.00
N THR A 146 15.03 -1.43 -14.43
CA THR A 146 15.44 -0.06 -14.73
C THR A 146 15.15 0.39 -16.17
N GLY A 147 15.09 -0.56 -17.11
CA GLY A 147 14.98 -0.27 -18.54
C GLY A 147 13.56 -0.38 -19.10
N THR A 148 12.84 -1.44 -18.76
CA THR A 148 11.54 -1.77 -19.38
C THR A 148 10.35 -1.49 -18.45
N LEU A 149 10.45 -1.89 -17.18
CA LEU A 149 9.36 -1.79 -16.21
C LEU A 149 8.83 -0.36 -16.02
N PRO A 150 9.64 0.72 -16.06
CA PRO A 150 9.11 2.08 -15.88
C PRO A 150 7.94 2.42 -16.80
N GLY A 151 8.07 2.14 -18.11
CA GLY A 151 6.99 2.41 -19.07
C GLY A 151 5.75 1.54 -18.89
N GLN A 152 5.91 0.33 -18.36
CA GLN A 152 4.80 -0.55 -18.03
C GLN A 152 4.03 -0.06 -16.80
N LEU A 153 4.74 0.37 -15.74
CA LEU A 153 4.13 1.01 -14.57
C LEU A 153 3.38 2.29 -14.95
N ASP A 154 3.97 3.12 -15.81
CA ASP A 154 3.31 4.34 -16.31
C ASP A 154 1.98 4.02 -17.01
N SER A 155 1.94 2.95 -17.79
CA SER A 155 0.72 2.53 -18.48
C SER A 155 -0.38 2.15 -17.47
N VAL A 156 -0.04 1.42 -16.41
CA VAL A 156 -0.97 1.07 -15.33
C VAL A 156 -1.43 2.32 -14.58
N TYR A 157 -0.51 3.18 -14.18
CA TYR A 157 -0.82 4.37 -13.37
C TYR A 157 -1.65 5.41 -14.15
N ASN A 158 -1.37 5.58 -15.44
CA ASN A 158 -2.23 6.37 -16.34
C ASN A 158 -3.66 5.81 -16.40
N ALA A 159 -3.81 4.50 -16.60
CA ALA A 159 -5.11 3.87 -16.69
C ALA A 159 -5.92 3.96 -15.37
N ILE A 160 -5.24 3.91 -14.21
CA ILE A 160 -5.87 4.17 -12.90
C ILE A 160 -6.34 5.64 -12.82
N SER A 161 -5.47 6.59 -13.16
CA SER A 161 -5.80 8.03 -13.14
C SER A 161 -6.94 8.40 -14.08
N GLU A 162 -7.01 7.79 -15.25
CA GLU A 162 -8.08 8.02 -16.22
C GLU A 162 -9.45 7.54 -15.71
N ARG A 163 -9.49 6.42 -14.98
CA ARG A 163 -10.74 5.82 -14.51
C ARG A 163 -11.19 6.34 -13.14
N ALA A 164 -10.24 6.70 -12.27
CA ALA A 164 -10.48 7.13 -10.90
C ALA A 164 -9.68 8.41 -10.59
N ALA A 165 -9.92 9.48 -11.33
CA ALA A 165 -9.13 10.72 -11.32
C ALA A 165 -9.05 11.42 -9.96
N SER A 166 -10.01 11.17 -9.06
CA SER A 166 -10.05 11.76 -7.71
C SER A 166 -9.59 10.81 -6.62
N ALA A 167 -9.22 9.57 -6.98
CA ALA A 167 -8.80 8.58 -6.00
C ALA A 167 -7.43 8.91 -5.42
N LYS A 168 -7.27 8.70 -4.13
CA LYS A 168 -5.96 8.54 -3.52
C LYS A 168 -5.41 7.19 -3.93
N VAL A 169 -4.22 7.15 -4.49
CA VAL A 169 -3.57 5.90 -4.93
C VAL A 169 -2.36 5.62 -4.07
N VAL A 170 -2.35 4.46 -3.44
CA VAL A 170 -1.26 3.95 -2.62
C VAL A 170 -0.58 2.80 -3.36
N VAL A 171 0.66 2.98 -3.74
CA VAL A 171 1.49 1.96 -4.36
C VAL A 171 2.38 1.35 -3.30
N LEU A 172 2.19 0.08 -2.97
CA LEU A 172 2.96 -0.61 -1.95
C LEU A 172 4.16 -1.32 -2.57
N GLY A 173 5.32 -1.15 -1.93
CA GLY A 173 6.56 -1.80 -2.34
C GLY A 173 6.66 -3.25 -1.86
N TYR A 174 7.86 -3.81 -2.00
CA TYR A 174 8.20 -5.18 -1.61
C TYR A 174 9.25 -5.17 -0.50
N PRO A 175 9.22 -6.12 0.45
CA PRO A 175 10.25 -6.23 1.47
C PRO A 175 11.58 -6.69 0.87
N ARG A 176 12.67 -6.48 1.59
CA ARG A 176 13.87 -7.29 1.39
C ARG A 176 13.57 -8.72 1.81
N ILE A 177 14.06 -9.67 1.04
CA ILE A 177 13.67 -11.09 1.20
C ILE A 177 14.48 -11.75 2.31
N TYR A 178 15.77 -11.43 2.43
CA TYR A 178 16.69 -12.11 3.34
C TYR A 178 17.33 -11.17 4.34
N LYS A 179 17.38 -11.59 5.60
CA LYS A 179 18.29 -11.00 6.58
C LYS A 179 19.71 -11.46 6.28
N LEU A 180 20.59 -10.49 6.02
CA LEU A 180 22.01 -10.74 5.85
C LEU A 180 22.66 -11.06 7.20
N GLU A 181 23.65 -11.92 7.18
CA GLU A 181 24.30 -12.44 8.42
C GLU A 181 23.28 -13.02 9.42
N GLY A 182 22.18 -13.57 8.87
CA GLY A 182 21.08 -14.13 9.65
C GLY A 182 21.31 -15.58 10.07
N GLU A 183 20.27 -16.21 10.63
CA GLU A 183 20.38 -17.52 11.32
C GLU A 183 20.35 -18.73 10.37
N CYS A 184 20.13 -18.54 9.06
CA CYS A 184 20.09 -19.66 8.10
C CYS A 184 21.49 -20.24 7.87
N SER A 185 21.69 -21.46 8.36
CA SER A 185 22.95 -22.22 8.17
C SER A 185 23.03 -22.97 6.84
N VAL A 186 21.91 -23.04 6.09
CA VAL A 186 21.78 -23.74 4.79
C VAL A 186 20.98 -22.88 3.81
N GLY A 187 21.03 -23.25 2.52
CA GLY A 187 20.29 -22.56 1.45
C GLY A 187 21.20 -21.65 0.62
N LEU A 188 20.71 -20.48 0.24
CA LEU A 188 21.45 -19.55 -0.61
C LEU A 188 22.65 -18.96 0.12
N SER A 189 23.73 -18.70 -0.63
CA SER A 189 24.90 -17.99 -0.11
C SER A 189 24.57 -16.55 0.28
N GLU A 190 25.38 -15.93 1.14
CA GLU A 190 25.23 -14.52 1.50
C GLU A 190 25.34 -13.60 0.26
N ALA A 191 26.17 -13.94 -0.72
CA ALA A 191 26.27 -13.18 -1.97
C ALA A 191 24.94 -13.23 -2.75
N SER A 192 24.31 -14.41 -2.86
CA SER A 192 22.99 -14.54 -3.48
C SER A 192 21.89 -13.79 -2.72
N ARG A 193 21.87 -13.89 -1.39
CA ARG A 193 20.90 -13.17 -0.53
C ARG A 193 21.04 -11.65 -0.68
N ALA A 194 22.28 -11.15 -0.66
CA ALA A 194 22.55 -9.73 -0.85
C ALA A 194 22.14 -9.24 -2.25
N ALA A 195 22.38 -10.05 -3.28
CA ALA A 195 21.97 -9.72 -4.65
C ALA A 195 20.44 -9.68 -4.80
N ILE A 196 19.71 -10.64 -4.20
CA ILE A 196 18.22 -10.65 -4.18
C ILE A 196 17.69 -9.40 -3.50
N ASN A 197 18.22 -9.03 -2.33
CA ASN A 197 17.83 -7.82 -1.63
C ASN A 197 18.11 -6.55 -2.46
N SER A 198 19.26 -6.51 -3.16
CA SER A 198 19.60 -5.41 -4.06
C SER A 198 18.63 -5.28 -5.23
N ALA A 199 18.08 -6.40 -5.75
CA ALA A 199 17.03 -6.35 -6.76
C ALA A 199 15.70 -5.85 -6.19
N SER A 200 15.33 -6.25 -4.96
CA SER A 200 14.16 -5.69 -4.26
C SER A 200 14.31 -4.18 -4.05
N ASP A 201 15.48 -3.70 -3.67
CA ASP A 201 15.75 -2.28 -3.51
C ASP A 201 15.61 -1.52 -4.84
N ALA A 202 16.21 -2.03 -5.94
CA ALA A 202 16.09 -1.42 -7.27
C ALA A 202 14.63 -1.39 -7.78
N LEU A 203 13.86 -2.44 -7.48
CA LEU A 203 12.43 -2.51 -7.81
C LEU A 203 11.64 -1.44 -7.04
N ASN A 204 11.85 -1.32 -5.74
CA ASN A 204 11.20 -0.31 -4.91
C ASN A 204 11.56 1.13 -5.34
N GLU A 205 12.81 1.40 -5.66
CA GLU A 205 13.25 2.70 -6.16
C GLU A 205 12.57 3.07 -7.47
N THR A 206 12.45 2.10 -8.40
CA THR A 206 11.76 2.29 -9.67
C THR A 206 10.27 2.54 -9.46
N ILE A 207 9.59 1.73 -8.65
CA ILE A 207 8.17 1.88 -8.32
C ILE A 207 7.92 3.22 -7.63
N ALA A 208 8.70 3.57 -6.61
CA ALA A 208 8.57 4.83 -5.87
C ALA A 208 8.70 6.05 -6.78
N LYS A 209 9.69 6.02 -7.68
CA LYS A 209 9.87 7.09 -8.66
C LYS A 209 8.65 7.21 -9.58
N ARG A 210 8.16 6.09 -10.14
CA ARG A 210 7.01 6.14 -11.05
C ARG A 210 5.74 6.57 -10.33
N ALA A 211 5.51 6.09 -9.09
CA ALA A 211 4.40 6.53 -8.26
C ALA A 211 4.44 8.05 -8.02
N ALA A 212 5.59 8.60 -7.65
CA ALA A 212 5.76 10.03 -7.43
C ALA A 212 5.52 10.85 -8.70
N ASP A 213 6.00 10.39 -9.87
CA ASP A 213 5.81 11.06 -11.16
C ASP A 213 4.33 11.15 -11.56
N HIS A 214 3.48 10.24 -11.03
CA HIS A 214 2.02 10.23 -11.20
C HIS A 214 1.24 10.88 -10.05
N GLY A 215 1.92 11.44 -9.03
CA GLY A 215 1.28 12.03 -7.85
C GLY A 215 0.69 10.99 -6.89
N PHE A 216 1.10 9.73 -6.99
CA PHE A 216 0.69 8.64 -6.12
C PHE A 216 1.57 8.55 -4.87
N THR A 217 1.03 7.99 -3.79
CA THR A 217 1.79 7.75 -2.56
C THR A 217 2.49 6.40 -2.64
N PHE A 218 3.80 6.37 -2.45
CA PHE A 218 4.53 5.11 -2.30
C PHE A 218 4.59 4.69 -0.83
N GLY A 219 4.13 3.48 -0.54
CA GLY A 219 4.23 2.84 0.77
C GLY A 219 5.43 1.90 0.82
N ASP A 220 6.52 2.32 1.45
CA ASP A 220 7.72 1.50 1.61
C ASP A 220 7.58 0.55 2.79
N VAL A 221 7.53 -0.74 2.51
CA VAL A 221 7.38 -1.78 3.55
C VAL A 221 8.71 -2.30 4.07
N ARG A 222 9.86 -1.85 3.53
CA ARG A 222 11.17 -2.39 3.92
C ARG A 222 11.48 -2.17 5.38
N ASP A 223 11.10 -1.02 5.94
CA ASP A 223 11.37 -0.69 7.35
C ASP A 223 10.48 -1.49 8.31
N THR A 224 9.23 -1.78 7.94
CA THR A 224 8.34 -2.62 8.77
C THR A 224 8.76 -4.09 8.78
N PHE A 225 9.37 -4.56 7.68
CA PHE A 225 9.92 -5.92 7.61
C PHE A 225 11.35 -6.04 8.13
N ALA A 226 12.01 -4.95 8.51
CA ALA A 226 13.39 -5.00 8.99
C ALA A 226 13.49 -5.83 10.28
N GLY A 227 14.31 -6.89 10.24
CA GLY A 227 14.43 -7.88 11.32
C GLY A 227 13.42 -9.03 11.22
N HIS A 228 12.52 -9.01 10.24
CA HIS A 228 11.51 -10.04 9.98
C HIS A 228 11.66 -10.69 8.58
N GLU A 229 12.79 -10.49 7.93
CA GLU A 229 13.13 -11.15 6.67
C GLU A 229 13.40 -12.65 6.90
N ILE A 230 13.43 -13.44 5.84
CA ILE A 230 13.89 -14.84 5.90
C ILE A 230 15.31 -14.89 6.49
N CYS A 231 15.60 -15.86 7.32
CA CYS A 231 16.82 -15.98 8.13
C CYS A 231 16.87 -15.07 9.37
N SER A 232 15.80 -14.37 9.73
CA SER A 232 15.64 -13.80 11.06
C SER A 232 15.05 -14.84 12.04
N GLY A 233 15.13 -14.56 13.33
CA GLY A 233 14.50 -15.42 14.37
C GLY A 233 12.97 -15.32 14.39
N ASP A 234 12.39 -14.33 13.71
CA ASP A 234 10.94 -14.08 13.61
C ASP A 234 10.60 -13.63 12.18
N SER A 235 10.60 -14.57 11.24
CA SER A 235 10.34 -14.25 9.82
C SER A 235 8.85 -14.05 9.54
N TRP A 236 8.52 -12.96 8.88
CA TRP A 236 7.20 -12.65 8.36
C TRP A 236 7.03 -13.00 6.87
N LEU A 237 8.04 -13.62 6.29
CA LEU A 237 8.05 -14.16 4.94
C LEU A 237 8.23 -15.67 5.00
N HIS A 238 7.52 -16.41 4.17
CA HIS A 238 7.80 -17.82 3.96
C HIS A 238 9.16 -18.00 3.30
N SER A 239 9.96 -18.91 3.83
CA SER A 239 11.08 -19.48 3.09
C SER A 239 10.54 -20.40 1.99
N VAL A 240 11.34 -21.30 1.45
CA VAL A 240 10.82 -22.35 0.58
C VAL A 240 9.83 -23.20 1.36
N THR A 241 8.58 -23.27 0.91
CA THR A 241 7.46 -23.95 1.60
C THR A 241 6.61 -24.78 0.65
N VAL A 242 5.62 -25.46 1.20
CA VAL A 242 4.61 -26.23 0.44
C VAL A 242 3.23 -25.72 0.86
N PRO A 243 2.41 -25.28 -0.11
CA PRO A 243 2.61 -25.26 -1.57
C PRO A 243 3.76 -24.32 -2.02
N VAL A 244 4.54 -24.76 -3.01
CA VAL A 244 5.74 -24.01 -3.44
C VAL A 244 5.44 -22.58 -3.90
N GLY A 245 4.23 -22.33 -4.40
CA GLY A 245 3.79 -21.00 -4.83
C GLY A 245 3.73 -19.97 -3.70
N GLU A 246 3.63 -20.40 -2.44
CA GLU A 246 3.61 -19.53 -1.25
C GLU A 246 5.03 -19.13 -0.79
N SER A 247 6.08 -19.77 -1.33
CA SER A 247 7.46 -19.43 -1.00
C SER A 247 7.74 -17.96 -1.30
N TYR A 248 8.46 -17.30 -0.40
CA TYR A 248 8.87 -15.89 -0.48
C TYR A 248 7.74 -14.86 -0.35
N HIS A 249 6.52 -15.31 -0.04
CA HIS A 249 5.37 -14.42 0.18
C HIS A 249 5.19 -14.11 1.67
N PRO A 250 4.52 -12.98 1.99
CA PRO A 250 4.22 -12.62 3.37
C PRO A 250 3.30 -13.64 4.04
N THR A 251 3.61 -13.99 5.28
CA THR A 251 2.70 -14.73 6.15
C THR A 251 1.51 -13.85 6.56
N THR A 252 0.52 -14.42 7.27
CA THR A 252 -0.55 -13.64 7.91
C THR A 252 0.01 -12.50 8.77
N THR A 253 1.10 -12.77 9.52
CA THR A 253 1.79 -11.73 10.31
C THR A 253 2.45 -10.67 9.41
N GLY A 254 3.04 -11.08 8.29
CA GLY A 254 3.61 -10.14 7.31
C GLY A 254 2.56 -9.23 6.68
N GLN A 255 1.35 -9.73 6.44
CA GLN A 255 0.23 -8.91 5.98
C GLN A 255 -0.23 -7.92 7.06
N SER A 256 -0.45 -8.40 8.31
CA SER A 256 -1.03 -7.59 9.38
C SER A 256 -0.05 -6.60 10.02
N ASN A 257 1.23 -6.98 10.17
CA ASN A 257 2.22 -6.15 10.85
C ASN A 257 3.22 -5.49 9.90
N GLY A 258 3.39 -6.04 8.70
CA GLY A 258 4.29 -5.51 7.69
C GLY A 258 3.58 -4.56 6.71
N TYR A 259 2.53 -5.02 6.04
CA TYR A 259 1.82 -4.28 5.01
C TYR A 259 0.74 -3.33 5.54
N LEU A 260 -0.13 -3.81 6.44
CA LEU A 260 -1.29 -3.04 6.91
C LEU A 260 -0.90 -1.69 7.55
N PRO A 261 0.09 -1.58 8.45
CA PRO A 261 0.47 -0.30 9.03
C PRO A 261 0.96 0.73 7.99
N VAL A 262 1.64 0.25 6.94
CA VAL A 262 2.09 1.11 5.84
C VAL A 262 0.90 1.58 5.01
N MET A 263 -0.05 0.68 4.72
CA MET A 263 -1.31 1.05 4.05
C MET A 263 -2.11 2.07 4.86
N GLU A 264 -2.27 1.87 6.18
CA GLU A 264 -2.97 2.80 7.08
C GLU A 264 -2.33 4.18 7.12
N SER A 265 -1.01 4.25 7.14
CA SER A 265 -0.27 5.51 7.13
C SER A 265 -0.36 6.24 5.80
N ALA A 266 -0.53 5.50 4.69
CA ALA A 266 -0.50 6.04 3.34
C ALA A 266 -1.90 6.33 2.77
N ALA A 267 -2.97 5.73 3.32
CA ALA A 267 -4.36 5.83 2.84
C ALA A 267 -5.12 7.10 3.24
#